data_5a5303a60257da5d7f8ea7747de1fd41
#
_entry.id   5a5303a60257da5d7f8ea7747de1fd41
#
_cell.length_a   1.000
_cell.length_b   1.000
_cell.length_c   1.000
_cell.angle_alpha   90.00
_cell.angle_beta   90.00
_cell.angle_gamma   90.00
#
_symmetry.space_group_name_H-M   'P 1'
#
loop_
_entity.id
_entity.type
_entity.pdbx_description
1 polymer ?
#
loop_
_entity_poly.entity_id
_entity_poly.type
_entity_poly.pdbx_seq_one_letter_code
_entity_poly.pdbx_strand_id
1 'polypeptide(L)'
;METEKIYYADCHCATFRARVLECSETEGGFAVTLDRTAFYPLGGGQAADTGTLGGVRVLDTREEGEKIVHLCDGPLTVSSTVDGQIDYEARFVRMQQHTGEHIVSGILHRLYGCHNTGFHMNQTGIVIDFDAVIPAEKLPEIEREANEAIWKNIPLHIWTPGPEELEKVPYRTKRALPWPVRIVEVPGFDICACCGVHVAATGEIGLIKLLSAIPCRGGTRIEMAAGRAAFDLMNAVFDQNRQVSRLLSAQLTQTAQGAEQLLDTLNGWKYRSGALERQLFAYQAAAMEGMGDCFFFADGLNPEGLRNLTDQASAKTGGTTAGFSGNENGFHYCMALPGGDLRGLNRELTAALNGRGGGKPNFQQGSVKAEEREIQAFFAGRGFKKGKI
;
A
#
# COMPACT_ATOMS: atom_id res chain seq x y z
N MET A 1 -8.40 42.27 -20.11
CA MET A 1 -7.09 42.10 -20.80
C MET A 1 -6.65 40.67 -20.52
N GLU A 2 -6.32 39.90 -21.54
CA GLU A 2 -5.86 38.52 -21.44
C GLU A 2 -4.50 38.47 -20.72
N THR A 3 -4.32 37.48 -19.84
CA THR A 3 -3.03 37.23 -19.17
C THR A 3 -2.11 36.43 -20.10
N GLU A 4 -0.93 36.95 -20.42
CA GLU A 4 0.08 36.21 -21.20
C GLU A 4 0.57 35.00 -20.40
N LYS A 5 0.45 33.77 -20.98
CA LYS A 5 0.76 32.48 -20.35
C LYS A 5 2.20 32.06 -20.64
N ILE A 6 3.16 32.60 -19.85
CA ILE A 6 4.62 32.34 -20.03
C ILE A 6 4.91 30.82 -19.96
N TYR A 7 4.20 30.06 -19.11
CA TYR A 7 4.39 28.64 -18.93
C TYR A 7 4.16 27.78 -20.19
N TYR A 8 3.52 28.34 -21.23
CA TYR A 8 3.40 27.66 -22.51
C TYR A 8 4.55 28.01 -23.49
N ALA A 9 5.12 29.17 -23.34
CA ALA A 9 6.26 29.61 -24.17
C ALA A 9 7.58 29.01 -23.63
N ASP A 10 7.73 28.98 -22.30
CA ASP A 10 8.87 28.37 -21.58
C ASP A 10 8.39 27.61 -20.36
N CYS A 11 8.36 26.30 -20.48
CA CYS A 11 7.94 25.40 -19.36
C CYS A 11 8.91 25.43 -18.16
N HIS A 12 10.15 25.88 -18.37
CA HIS A 12 11.19 25.99 -17.34
C HIS A 12 11.28 27.37 -16.68
N CYS A 13 10.44 28.33 -17.11
CA CYS A 13 10.43 29.66 -16.51
C CYS A 13 10.03 29.60 -15.04
N ALA A 14 11.02 29.67 -14.13
CA ALA A 14 10.84 29.64 -12.70
C ALA A 14 10.63 31.04 -12.10
N THR A 15 11.18 32.07 -12.73
CA THR A 15 11.13 33.48 -12.27
C THR A 15 10.75 34.41 -13.43
N PHE A 16 9.94 35.40 -13.13
CA PHE A 16 9.48 36.36 -14.14
C PHE A 16 9.14 37.70 -13.48
N ARG A 17 8.96 38.73 -14.31
CA ARG A 17 8.44 40.05 -13.90
C ARG A 17 7.11 40.31 -14.53
N ALA A 18 6.18 40.84 -13.74
CA ALA A 18 4.84 41.15 -14.22
C ALA A 18 4.30 42.41 -13.55
N ARG A 19 3.34 43.04 -14.22
CA ARG A 19 2.60 44.17 -13.68
C ARG A 19 1.29 43.70 -13.07
N VAL A 20 0.99 44.15 -11.86
CA VAL A 20 -0.28 43.91 -11.18
C VAL A 20 -1.39 44.69 -11.86
N LEU A 21 -2.38 44.01 -12.44
CA LEU A 21 -3.52 44.64 -13.11
C LEU A 21 -4.68 44.87 -12.12
N GLU A 22 -4.97 43.87 -11.27
CA GLU A 22 -6.06 43.90 -10.31
C GLU A 22 -5.59 43.22 -9.00
N CYS A 23 -6.11 43.75 -7.88
CA CYS A 23 -5.94 43.11 -6.54
C CYS A 23 -7.20 43.42 -5.73
N SER A 24 -7.89 42.38 -5.31
CA SER A 24 -9.13 42.49 -4.50
C SER A 24 -9.11 41.49 -3.36
N GLU A 25 -9.66 41.92 -2.21
CA GLU A 25 -9.82 41.04 -1.05
C GLU A 25 -10.93 40.00 -1.31
N THR A 26 -10.71 38.77 -0.90
CA THR A 26 -11.63 37.64 -1.05
C THR A 26 -11.68 36.81 0.22
N GLU A 27 -12.63 35.90 0.33
CA GLU A 27 -12.68 34.91 1.39
C GLU A 27 -11.45 33.94 1.25
N GLY A 28 -10.43 34.14 2.06
CA GLY A 28 -9.20 33.32 2.09
C GLY A 28 -7.94 34.01 1.57
N GLY A 29 -7.99 35.34 1.29
CA GLY A 29 -6.82 36.12 0.87
C GLY A 29 -7.11 37.20 -0.13
N PHE A 30 -6.20 37.39 -1.09
CA PHE A 30 -6.29 38.40 -2.13
C PHE A 30 -6.23 37.77 -3.51
N ALA A 31 -7.22 38.07 -4.36
CA ALA A 31 -7.22 37.70 -5.77
C ALA A 31 -6.40 38.71 -6.57
N VAL A 32 -5.32 38.26 -7.15
CA VAL A 32 -4.39 39.10 -7.93
C VAL A 32 -4.37 38.64 -9.37
N THR A 33 -4.54 39.61 -10.31
CA THR A 33 -4.40 39.38 -11.75
C THR A 33 -3.19 40.15 -12.26
N LEU A 34 -2.42 39.48 -13.14
CA LEU A 34 -1.20 40.04 -13.74
C LEU A 34 -1.35 40.18 -15.26
N ASP A 35 -0.52 41.03 -15.89
CA ASP A 35 -0.42 41.11 -17.35
C ASP A 35 0.18 39.84 -17.96
N ARG A 36 1.07 39.14 -17.24
CA ARG A 36 1.71 37.90 -17.65
C ARG A 36 2.03 37.03 -16.44
N THR A 37 2.10 35.71 -16.62
CA THR A 37 2.43 34.79 -15.51
C THR A 37 3.10 33.49 -15.96
N ALA A 38 4.04 32.99 -15.12
CA ALA A 38 4.57 31.65 -15.23
C ALA A 38 3.81 30.63 -14.35
N PHE A 39 2.89 31.08 -13.49
CA PHE A 39 2.06 30.18 -12.68
C PHE A 39 1.02 29.46 -13.54
N TYR A 40 1.07 28.13 -13.55
CA TYR A 40 0.07 27.29 -14.21
C TYR A 40 -1.17 27.18 -13.32
N PRO A 41 -2.37 27.45 -13.84
CA PRO A 41 -3.62 27.29 -13.10
C PRO A 41 -4.02 25.82 -12.99
N LEU A 42 -4.89 25.49 -12.01
CA LEU A 42 -5.50 24.19 -11.91
C LEU A 42 -6.23 23.83 -13.22
N GLY A 43 -5.82 22.74 -13.87
CA GLY A 43 -6.44 22.32 -15.12
C GLY A 43 -5.92 20.99 -15.66
N GLY A 44 -6.75 20.31 -16.47
CA GLY A 44 -6.34 19.07 -17.15
C GLY A 44 -5.89 17.91 -16.25
N GLY A 45 -6.27 17.90 -14.97
CA GLY A 45 -5.82 16.92 -13.99
C GLY A 45 -4.47 17.25 -13.33
N GLN A 46 -3.86 18.39 -13.70
CA GLN A 46 -2.64 18.90 -13.08
C GLN A 46 -2.98 19.98 -12.06
N ALA A 47 -2.38 19.88 -10.86
CA ALA A 47 -2.55 20.85 -9.80
C ALA A 47 -1.93 22.21 -10.16
N ALA A 48 -2.51 23.29 -9.62
CA ALA A 48 -2.01 24.63 -9.75
C ALA A 48 -0.60 24.80 -9.19
N ASP A 49 0.14 25.79 -9.70
CA ASP A 49 1.40 26.19 -9.10
C ASP A 49 1.18 27.09 -7.90
N THR A 50 2.12 26.99 -7.01
CA THR A 50 2.33 27.84 -5.84
C THR A 50 3.68 28.54 -5.93
N GLY A 51 3.91 29.53 -5.06
CA GLY A 51 5.17 30.28 -5.04
C GLY A 51 5.01 31.66 -4.40
N THR A 52 5.67 32.69 -4.96
CA THR A 52 5.59 34.06 -4.44
C THR A 52 5.46 35.11 -5.56
N LEU A 53 4.78 36.21 -5.25
CA LEU A 53 4.64 37.40 -6.08
C LEU A 53 5.01 38.63 -5.23
N GLY A 54 6.12 39.31 -5.54
CA GLY A 54 6.56 40.47 -4.78
C GLY A 54 6.79 40.18 -3.27
N GLY A 55 7.16 38.93 -2.92
CA GLY A 55 7.34 38.49 -1.54
C GLY A 55 6.06 37.98 -0.85
N VAL A 56 4.89 38.10 -1.47
CA VAL A 56 3.61 37.57 -0.99
C VAL A 56 3.44 36.15 -1.50
N ARG A 57 2.92 35.22 -0.69
CA ARG A 57 2.72 33.81 -1.08
C ARG A 57 1.52 33.67 -1.99
N VAL A 58 1.68 32.92 -3.07
CA VAL A 58 0.60 32.41 -3.93
C VAL A 58 0.16 31.05 -3.41
N LEU A 59 -1.08 30.97 -2.93
CA LEU A 59 -1.67 29.79 -2.32
C LEU A 59 -2.34 28.87 -3.36
N ASP A 60 -2.92 29.49 -4.40
CA ASP A 60 -3.61 28.80 -5.49
C ASP A 60 -3.60 29.66 -6.75
N THR A 61 -3.74 29.03 -7.92
CA THR A 61 -3.82 29.71 -9.21
C THR A 61 -4.96 29.13 -10.02
N ARG A 62 -5.84 29.99 -10.57
CA ARG A 62 -7.05 29.59 -11.31
C ARG A 62 -7.16 30.35 -12.62
N GLU A 63 -7.76 29.71 -13.62
CA GLU A 63 -8.12 30.34 -14.87
C GLU A 63 -9.58 30.80 -14.82
N GLU A 64 -9.84 32.08 -15.03
CA GLU A 64 -11.16 32.69 -15.06
C GLU A 64 -11.35 33.45 -16.39
N GLY A 65 -11.92 32.76 -17.37
CA GLY A 65 -12.01 33.25 -18.74
C GLY A 65 -10.63 33.45 -19.37
N GLU A 66 -10.27 34.67 -19.75
CA GLU A 66 -8.96 35.01 -20.32
C GLU A 66 -7.92 35.43 -19.27
N LYS A 67 -8.30 35.46 -17.98
CA LYS A 67 -7.43 35.90 -16.90
C LYS A 67 -6.92 34.70 -16.10
N ILE A 68 -5.68 34.84 -15.61
CA ILE A 68 -5.15 33.95 -14.57
C ILE A 68 -5.17 34.70 -13.25
N VAL A 69 -5.92 34.14 -12.28
CA VAL A 69 -6.11 34.71 -10.95
C VAL A 69 -5.23 33.95 -9.96
N HIS A 70 -4.40 34.69 -9.22
CA HIS A 70 -3.52 34.18 -8.17
C HIS A 70 -4.15 34.49 -6.81
N LEU A 71 -4.45 33.46 -6.01
CA LEU A 71 -4.89 33.63 -4.62
C LEU A 71 -3.65 33.83 -3.75
N CYS A 72 -3.49 35.03 -3.19
CA CYS A 72 -2.34 35.42 -2.40
C CYS A 72 -2.70 35.57 -0.90
N ASP A 73 -1.74 35.36 0.00
CA ASP A 73 -1.92 35.57 1.45
C ASP A 73 -1.79 37.04 1.90
N GLY A 74 -1.48 37.93 0.97
CA GLY A 74 -1.39 39.36 1.21
C GLY A 74 -1.68 40.21 -0.03
N PRO A 75 -1.93 41.53 0.14
CA PRO A 75 -2.25 42.43 -0.97
C PRO A 75 -0.99 42.82 -1.77
N LEU A 76 -1.21 43.11 -3.06
CA LEU A 76 -0.22 43.70 -3.95
C LEU A 76 -0.74 45.06 -4.49
N THR A 77 0.16 46.02 -4.69
CA THR A 77 -0.20 47.35 -5.19
C THR A 77 -0.53 47.26 -6.67
N VAL A 78 -1.74 47.66 -7.03
CA VAL A 78 -2.18 47.75 -8.44
C VAL A 78 -1.26 48.71 -9.21
N SER A 79 -0.94 48.33 -10.46
CA SER A 79 0.00 49.03 -11.38
C SER A 79 1.47 48.95 -10.99
N SER A 80 1.83 48.31 -9.86
CA SER A 80 3.24 48.03 -9.55
C SER A 80 3.78 46.87 -10.40
N THR A 81 5.10 46.84 -10.54
CA THR A 81 5.82 45.69 -11.10
C THR A 81 6.32 44.81 -9.96
N VAL A 82 6.05 43.51 -10.05
CA VAL A 82 6.46 42.54 -9.07
C VAL A 82 7.30 41.44 -9.69
N ASP A 83 8.23 40.89 -8.90
CA ASP A 83 8.95 39.68 -9.26
C ASP A 83 8.11 38.46 -8.82
N GLY A 84 7.89 37.52 -9.75
CA GLY A 84 7.21 36.25 -9.53
C GLY A 84 8.22 35.10 -9.49
N GLN A 85 8.01 34.19 -8.57
CA GLN A 85 8.80 32.96 -8.45
C GLN A 85 7.85 31.79 -8.14
N ILE A 86 7.82 30.80 -9.03
CA ILE A 86 7.06 29.57 -8.80
C ILE A 86 7.85 28.58 -7.93
N ASP A 87 7.15 27.65 -7.25
CA ASP A 87 7.73 26.44 -6.70
C ASP A 87 8.08 25.48 -7.84
N TYR A 88 9.26 25.71 -8.42
CA TYR A 88 9.70 25.03 -9.64
C TYR A 88 9.94 23.54 -9.43
N GLU A 89 10.39 23.11 -8.23
CA GLU A 89 10.58 21.68 -7.96
C GLU A 89 9.25 20.93 -8.04
N ALA A 90 8.21 21.48 -7.42
CA ALA A 90 6.87 20.89 -7.47
C ALA A 90 6.29 20.91 -8.89
N ARG A 91 6.50 21.99 -9.66
CA ARG A 91 6.13 22.11 -11.07
C ARG A 91 6.84 21.04 -11.91
N PHE A 92 8.14 20.88 -11.76
CA PHE A 92 8.93 19.97 -12.56
C PHE A 92 8.53 18.51 -12.33
N VAL A 93 8.28 18.11 -11.06
CA VAL A 93 7.73 16.78 -10.74
C VAL A 93 6.39 16.54 -11.45
N ARG A 94 5.50 17.54 -11.50
CA ARG A 94 4.21 17.41 -12.22
C ARG A 94 4.43 17.29 -13.73
N MET A 95 5.36 18.04 -14.32
CA MET A 95 5.71 17.93 -15.73
C MET A 95 6.26 16.56 -16.08
N GLN A 96 7.17 16.02 -15.26
CA GLN A 96 7.71 14.66 -15.42
C GLN A 96 6.61 13.60 -15.39
N GLN A 97 5.73 13.68 -14.41
CA GLN A 97 4.61 12.75 -14.26
C GLN A 97 3.63 12.86 -15.43
N HIS A 98 3.23 14.07 -15.79
CA HIS A 98 2.25 14.29 -16.85
C HIS A 98 2.77 13.81 -18.21
N THR A 99 4.03 14.12 -18.53
CA THR A 99 4.63 13.62 -19.77
C THR A 99 4.85 12.11 -19.76
N GLY A 100 5.21 11.53 -18.60
CA GLY A 100 5.29 10.08 -18.42
C GLY A 100 3.94 9.38 -18.65
N GLU A 101 2.85 9.99 -18.19
CA GLU A 101 1.49 9.50 -18.44
C GLU A 101 1.17 9.48 -19.94
N HIS A 102 1.49 10.55 -20.67
CA HIS A 102 1.27 10.62 -22.11
C HIS A 102 1.99 9.50 -22.85
N ILE A 103 3.25 9.22 -22.53
CA ILE A 103 4.01 8.12 -23.14
C ILE A 103 3.32 6.78 -22.91
N VAL A 104 2.96 6.48 -21.65
CA VAL A 104 2.31 5.21 -21.30
C VAL A 104 0.93 5.10 -21.94
N SER A 105 0.12 6.16 -21.89
CA SER A 105 -1.20 6.19 -22.51
C SER A 105 -1.13 6.03 -24.03
N GLY A 106 -0.16 6.62 -24.69
CA GLY A 106 0.05 6.47 -26.12
C GLY A 106 0.45 5.05 -26.51
N ILE A 107 1.36 4.42 -25.76
CA ILE A 107 1.74 3.02 -25.96
C ILE A 107 0.51 2.11 -25.79
N LEU A 108 -0.26 2.30 -24.71
CA LEU A 108 -1.45 1.50 -24.46
C LEU A 108 -2.54 1.69 -25.50
N HIS A 109 -2.76 2.93 -25.96
CA HIS A 109 -3.68 3.22 -27.04
C HIS A 109 -3.26 2.48 -28.33
N ARG A 110 -1.99 2.51 -28.68
CA ARG A 110 -1.46 1.82 -29.86
C ARG A 110 -1.58 0.30 -29.77
N LEU A 111 -1.33 -0.30 -28.57
CA LEU A 111 -1.35 -1.75 -28.39
C LEU A 111 -2.75 -2.33 -28.22
N TYR A 112 -3.64 -1.59 -27.56
CA TYR A 112 -4.97 -2.12 -27.14
C TYR A 112 -6.14 -1.31 -27.72
N GLY A 113 -5.91 -0.22 -28.45
CA GLY A 113 -6.96 0.67 -28.94
C GLY A 113 -7.75 1.37 -27.81
N CYS A 114 -7.22 1.35 -26.57
CA CYS A 114 -7.93 1.85 -25.40
C CYS A 114 -7.82 3.37 -25.22
N HIS A 115 -8.75 3.92 -24.44
CA HIS A 115 -8.77 5.32 -24.08
C HIS A 115 -8.60 5.51 -22.58
N ASN A 116 -7.93 6.58 -22.20
CA ASN A 116 -7.87 7.02 -20.82
C ASN A 116 -9.24 7.60 -20.40
N THR A 117 -9.93 6.95 -19.48
CA THR A 117 -11.26 7.34 -18.96
C THR A 117 -11.19 8.05 -17.61
N GLY A 118 -10.07 7.95 -16.90
CA GLY A 118 -9.81 8.59 -15.62
C GLY A 118 -8.33 8.86 -15.42
N PHE A 119 -8.01 10.03 -14.85
CA PHE A 119 -6.64 10.43 -14.58
C PHE A 119 -6.58 11.17 -13.25
N HIS A 120 -5.70 10.73 -12.39
CA HIS A 120 -5.41 11.39 -11.12
C HIS A 120 -3.89 11.38 -10.88
N MET A 121 -3.33 12.53 -10.60
CA MET A 121 -1.92 12.73 -10.32
C MET A 121 -1.75 13.37 -8.95
N ASN A 122 -0.83 12.84 -8.14
CA ASN A 122 -0.42 13.40 -6.86
C ASN A 122 1.11 13.43 -6.75
N GLN A 123 1.64 13.79 -5.58
CA GLN A 123 3.10 13.89 -5.40
C GLN A 123 3.83 12.55 -5.47
N THR A 124 3.15 11.44 -5.20
CA THR A 124 3.76 10.10 -5.09
C THR A 124 3.55 9.23 -6.33
N GLY A 125 2.61 9.58 -7.20
CA GLY A 125 2.34 8.80 -8.40
C GLY A 125 1.11 9.22 -9.17
N ILE A 126 0.74 8.39 -10.12
CA ILE A 126 -0.32 8.60 -11.08
C ILE A 126 -1.21 7.37 -11.09
N VAL A 127 -2.52 7.60 -11.15
CA VAL A 127 -3.53 6.57 -11.37
C VAL A 127 -4.26 6.88 -12.67
N ILE A 128 -4.34 5.90 -13.57
CA ILE A 128 -4.98 6.03 -14.87
C ILE A 128 -5.98 4.89 -15.06
N ASP A 129 -7.21 5.22 -15.43
CA ASP A 129 -8.24 4.24 -15.78
C ASP A 129 -8.35 4.14 -17.30
N PHE A 130 -8.28 2.93 -17.84
CA PHE A 130 -8.44 2.62 -19.27
C PHE A 130 -9.68 1.77 -19.50
N ASP A 131 -10.32 1.94 -20.67
CA ASP A 131 -11.53 1.21 -21.09
C ASP A 131 -11.24 -0.15 -21.75
N ALA A 132 -10.06 -0.73 -21.53
CA ALA A 132 -9.69 -2.06 -22.02
C ALA A 132 -9.03 -2.91 -20.92
N VAL A 133 -9.07 -4.22 -21.12
CA VAL A 133 -8.36 -5.17 -20.26
C VAL A 133 -6.89 -5.21 -20.65
N ILE A 134 -6.03 -4.80 -19.72
CA ILE A 134 -4.57 -4.80 -19.88
C ILE A 134 -4.01 -5.86 -18.92
N PRO A 135 -3.40 -6.95 -19.44
CA PRO A 135 -2.84 -8.00 -18.61
C PRO A 135 -1.64 -7.47 -17.78
N ALA A 136 -1.63 -7.77 -16.47
CA ALA A 136 -0.56 -7.31 -15.58
C ALA A 136 0.83 -7.85 -15.97
N GLU A 137 0.91 -9.03 -16.57
CA GLU A 137 2.14 -9.63 -17.09
C GLU A 137 2.75 -8.86 -18.26
N LYS A 138 1.99 -7.95 -18.89
CA LYS A 138 2.48 -7.07 -19.95
C LYS A 138 3.13 -5.78 -19.43
N LEU A 139 2.93 -5.43 -18.17
CA LEU A 139 3.50 -4.20 -17.60
C LEU A 139 5.02 -4.09 -17.80
N PRO A 140 5.83 -5.15 -17.60
CA PRO A 140 7.29 -5.03 -17.80
C PRO A 140 7.70 -4.70 -19.24
N GLU A 141 6.93 -5.14 -20.23
CA GLU A 141 7.17 -4.86 -21.64
C GLU A 141 6.82 -3.39 -21.98
N ILE A 142 5.65 -2.94 -21.51
CA ILE A 142 5.17 -1.56 -21.66
C ILE A 142 6.11 -0.58 -20.96
N GLU A 143 6.53 -0.89 -19.73
CA GLU A 143 7.46 -0.08 -18.95
C GLU A 143 8.80 0.07 -19.65
N ARG A 144 9.34 -0.98 -20.22
CA ARG A 144 10.59 -0.95 -20.99
C ARG A 144 10.45 -0.03 -22.18
N GLU A 145 9.39 -0.16 -22.97
CA GLU A 145 9.13 0.71 -24.14
C GLU A 145 8.99 2.18 -23.72
N ALA A 146 8.30 2.46 -22.61
CA ALA A 146 8.17 3.81 -22.09
C ALA A 146 9.54 4.41 -21.67
N ASN A 147 10.41 3.61 -21.05
CA ASN A 147 11.76 4.05 -20.70
C ASN A 147 12.69 4.16 -21.91
N GLU A 148 12.48 3.41 -22.99
CA GLU A 148 13.19 3.63 -24.26
C GLU A 148 12.89 5.01 -24.86
N ALA A 149 11.65 5.50 -24.72
CA ALA A 149 11.33 6.89 -25.10
C ALA A 149 12.16 7.90 -24.30
N ILE A 150 12.32 7.68 -22.99
CA ILE A 150 13.14 8.55 -22.13
C ILE A 150 14.61 8.54 -22.59
N TRP A 151 15.18 7.36 -22.82
CA TRP A 151 16.59 7.21 -23.21
C TRP A 151 16.91 7.79 -24.59
N LYS A 152 15.91 7.89 -25.48
CA LYS A 152 16.04 8.57 -26.78
C LYS A 152 16.07 10.09 -26.67
N ASN A 153 15.68 10.65 -25.51
CA ASN A 153 15.63 12.08 -25.25
C ASN A 153 14.93 12.87 -26.37
N ILE A 154 13.71 12.49 -26.69
CA ILE A 154 12.92 13.03 -27.81
C ILE A 154 12.38 14.40 -27.42
N PRO A 155 12.64 15.48 -28.19
CA PRO A 155 11.98 16.76 -27.99
C PRO A 155 10.47 16.65 -28.20
N LEU A 156 9.69 17.24 -27.31
CA LEU A 156 8.24 17.31 -27.49
C LEU A 156 7.90 18.39 -28.53
N HIS A 157 6.90 18.08 -29.33
CA HIS A 157 6.30 19.05 -30.24
C HIS A 157 4.96 19.53 -29.69
N ILE A 158 4.85 20.82 -29.36
CA ILE A 158 3.67 21.39 -28.72
C ILE A 158 3.23 22.60 -29.50
N TRP A 159 1.98 22.55 -30.03
CA TRP A 159 1.45 23.65 -30.85
C TRP A 159 -0.07 23.76 -30.75
N THR A 160 -0.61 24.83 -31.28
CA THR A 160 -2.05 25.04 -31.43
C THR A 160 -2.37 25.14 -32.91
N PRO A 161 -2.82 24.04 -33.55
CA PRO A 161 -3.11 24.03 -34.99
C PRO A 161 -4.28 24.93 -35.33
N GLY A 162 -4.28 25.45 -36.55
CA GLY A 162 -5.46 26.09 -37.12
C GLY A 162 -6.60 25.09 -37.34
N PRO A 163 -7.87 25.57 -37.55
CA PRO A 163 -9.02 24.65 -37.68
C PRO A 163 -8.86 23.59 -38.77
N GLU A 164 -8.38 23.97 -39.95
CA GLU A 164 -8.17 23.06 -41.10
C GLU A 164 -7.01 22.07 -40.86
N GLU A 165 -6.01 22.44 -40.10
CA GLU A 165 -4.89 21.59 -39.72
C GLU A 165 -5.34 20.60 -38.65
N LEU A 166 -6.11 21.04 -37.65
CA LEU A 166 -6.61 20.23 -36.55
C LEU A 166 -7.42 19.02 -37.06
N GLU A 167 -8.21 19.18 -38.10
CA GLU A 167 -8.98 18.11 -38.73
C GLU A 167 -8.08 16.98 -39.28
N LYS A 168 -6.82 17.25 -39.58
CA LYS A 168 -5.84 16.30 -40.14
C LYS A 168 -4.94 15.66 -39.10
N VAL A 169 -4.93 16.18 -37.86
CA VAL A 169 -4.08 15.66 -36.77
C VAL A 169 -4.77 14.48 -36.10
N PRO A 170 -4.17 13.28 -36.09
CA PRO A 170 -4.76 12.09 -35.44
C PRO A 170 -4.49 12.10 -33.93
N TYR A 171 -5.07 13.03 -33.19
CA TYR A 171 -4.82 13.20 -31.75
C TYR A 171 -5.84 12.45 -30.89
N ARG A 172 -5.38 11.96 -29.74
CA ARG A 172 -6.26 11.43 -28.69
C ARG A 172 -6.94 12.56 -27.92
N THR A 173 -8.19 12.38 -27.57
CA THR A 173 -8.93 13.29 -26.69
C THR A 173 -9.97 12.51 -25.87
N LYS A 174 -10.23 12.96 -24.65
CA LYS A 174 -11.29 12.40 -23.78
C LYS A 174 -12.69 12.88 -24.15
N ARG A 175 -12.79 14.01 -24.84
CA ARG A 175 -14.06 14.64 -25.25
C ARG A 175 -13.82 15.57 -26.43
N ALA A 176 -14.88 15.86 -27.17
CA ALA A 176 -14.82 16.92 -28.16
C ALA A 176 -14.46 18.26 -27.49
N LEU A 177 -13.48 18.96 -28.03
CA LEU A 177 -13.00 20.24 -27.53
C LEU A 177 -13.34 21.33 -28.52
N PRO A 178 -13.81 22.53 -28.05
CA PRO A 178 -13.94 23.68 -28.92
C PRO A 178 -12.53 24.18 -29.31
N TRP A 179 -12.42 24.73 -30.50
CA TRP A 179 -11.20 25.41 -30.90
C TRP A 179 -11.01 26.71 -30.07
N PRO A 180 -9.77 27.10 -29.70
CA PRO A 180 -8.48 26.50 -30.07
C PRO A 180 -8.13 25.25 -29.21
N VAL A 181 -7.53 24.25 -29.86
CA VAL A 181 -7.09 23.00 -29.21
C VAL A 181 -5.57 22.97 -29.23
N ARG A 182 -4.97 22.91 -28.03
CA ARG A 182 -3.52 22.72 -27.86
C ARG A 182 -3.19 21.25 -27.97
N ILE A 183 -2.25 20.92 -28.86
CA ILE A 183 -1.77 19.55 -29.09
C ILE A 183 -0.38 19.38 -28.46
N VAL A 184 -0.21 18.26 -27.80
CA VAL A 184 1.07 17.79 -27.25
C VAL A 184 1.42 16.50 -27.96
N GLU A 185 2.54 16.47 -28.66
CA GLU A 185 3.06 15.30 -29.33
C GLU A 185 4.38 14.88 -28.67
N VAL A 186 4.44 13.60 -28.30
CA VAL A 186 5.69 12.87 -28.03
C VAL A 186 5.99 12.06 -29.30
N PRO A 187 6.86 12.51 -30.20
CA PRO A 187 7.03 11.92 -31.51
C PRO A 187 7.28 10.41 -31.47
N GLY A 188 6.43 9.65 -32.18
CA GLY A 188 6.49 8.19 -32.23
C GLY A 188 5.80 7.46 -31.06
N PHE A 189 5.27 8.17 -30.06
CA PHE A 189 4.62 7.59 -28.91
C PHE A 189 3.20 8.07 -28.69
N ASP A 190 2.94 9.37 -28.68
CA ASP A 190 1.62 9.92 -28.41
C ASP A 190 1.38 11.26 -29.12
N ILE A 191 0.12 11.50 -29.50
CA ILE A 191 -0.40 12.79 -29.93
C ILE A 191 -1.72 13.02 -29.20
N CYS A 192 -1.79 14.01 -28.33
CA CYS A 192 -2.95 14.22 -27.47
C CYS A 192 -3.33 15.71 -27.31
N ALA A 193 -4.63 15.98 -27.24
CA ALA A 193 -5.10 17.30 -26.84
C ALA A 193 -4.90 17.48 -25.33
N CYS A 194 -4.02 18.41 -24.95
CA CYS A 194 -3.67 18.63 -23.54
C CYS A 194 -3.32 20.10 -23.24
N CYS A 195 -3.91 20.62 -22.14
CA CYS A 195 -3.62 21.95 -21.62
C CYS A 195 -2.49 21.97 -20.59
N GLY A 196 -2.03 20.81 -20.10
CA GLY A 196 -1.01 20.73 -19.06
C GLY A 196 0.36 21.22 -19.49
N VAL A 197 1.24 21.46 -18.52
CA VAL A 197 2.66 21.78 -18.78
C VAL A 197 3.46 20.48 -18.80
N HIS A 198 4.31 20.35 -19.79
CA HIS A 198 5.14 19.17 -20.05
C HIS A 198 6.62 19.52 -20.01
N VAL A 199 7.48 18.52 -19.87
CA VAL A 199 8.93 18.67 -20.05
C VAL A 199 9.26 19.05 -21.50
N ALA A 200 10.40 19.65 -21.74
CA ALA A 200 10.81 20.01 -23.11
C ALA A 200 11.25 18.77 -23.94
N ALA A 201 11.83 17.78 -23.29
CA ALA A 201 12.25 16.53 -23.91
C ALA A 201 12.03 15.33 -22.96
N THR A 202 11.81 14.15 -23.54
CA THR A 202 11.50 12.93 -22.75
C THR A 202 12.59 12.53 -21.76
N GLY A 203 13.86 12.87 -22.04
CA GLY A 203 15.00 12.61 -21.15
C GLY A 203 14.88 13.28 -19.78
N GLU A 204 14.18 14.41 -19.69
CA GLU A 204 13.94 15.13 -18.44
C GLU A 204 13.03 14.36 -17.47
N ILE A 205 12.28 13.36 -17.94
CA ILE A 205 11.47 12.49 -17.07
C ILE A 205 12.38 11.62 -16.18
N GLY A 206 13.49 11.11 -16.74
CA GLY A 206 14.47 10.28 -16.04
C GLY A 206 14.05 8.82 -15.90
N LEU A 207 12.89 8.50 -15.33
CA LEU A 207 12.41 7.12 -15.11
C LEU A 207 10.88 7.05 -15.10
N ILE A 208 10.34 5.99 -15.71
CA ILE A 208 8.93 5.58 -15.54
C ILE A 208 8.91 4.19 -14.89
N LYS A 209 8.05 4.03 -13.88
CA LYS A 209 7.78 2.77 -13.20
C LYS A 209 6.29 2.47 -13.21
N LEU A 210 5.90 1.32 -13.78
CA LEU A 210 4.53 0.80 -13.71
C LEU A 210 4.43 -0.09 -12.46
N LEU A 211 3.46 0.19 -11.60
CA LEU A 211 3.38 -0.43 -10.27
C LEU A 211 2.34 -1.55 -10.23
N SER A 212 1.18 -1.31 -10.82
CA SER A 212 0.09 -2.29 -10.83
C SER A 212 -0.83 -2.11 -12.03
N ALA A 213 -1.52 -3.20 -12.42
CA ALA A 213 -2.67 -3.20 -13.31
C ALA A 213 -3.79 -3.95 -12.60
N ILE A 214 -4.83 -3.21 -12.20
CA ILE A 214 -5.94 -3.74 -11.40
C ILE A 214 -7.23 -3.65 -12.22
N PRO A 215 -8.03 -4.72 -12.33
CA PRO A 215 -9.32 -4.65 -12.99
C PRO A 215 -10.22 -3.59 -12.36
N CYS A 216 -10.84 -2.74 -13.17
CA CYS A 216 -11.83 -1.77 -12.75
C CYS A 216 -13.06 -1.81 -13.67
N ARG A 217 -14.08 -0.96 -13.41
CA ARG A 217 -15.34 -0.97 -14.19
C ARG A 217 -15.08 -0.81 -15.69
N GLY A 218 -15.20 -1.91 -16.43
CA GLY A 218 -15.09 -1.95 -17.89
C GLY A 218 -13.67 -1.93 -18.44
N GLY A 219 -12.64 -2.05 -17.59
CA GLY A 219 -11.26 -1.96 -18.07
C GLY A 219 -10.22 -2.21 -17.01
N THR A 220 -9.11 -1.45 -17.06
CA THR A 220 -7.96 -1.62 -16.18
C THR A 220 -7.52 -0.29 -15.59
N ARG A 221 -7.31 -0.28 -14.28
CA ARG A 221 -6.60 0.80 -13.56
C ARG A 221 -5.12 0.50 -13.53
N ILE A 222 -4.31 1.44 -13.98
CA ILE A 222 -2.85 1.38 -13.88
C ILE A 222 -2.36 2.41 -12.87
N GLU A 223 -1.54 1.94 -11.95
CA GLU A 223 -0.77 2.79 -11.05
C GLU A 223 0.66 2.90 -11.58
N MET A 224 1.19 4.10 -11.63
CA MET A 224 2.54 4.37 -12.10
C MET A 224 3.18 5.54 -11.36
N ALA A 225 4.50 5.62 -11.44
CA ALA A 225 5.27 6.77 -11.02
C ALA A 225 6.23 7.18 -12.15
N ALA A 226 6.51 8.47 -12.27
CA ALA A 226 7.48 8.99 -13.23
C ALA A 226 8.35 10.07 -12.59
N GLY A 227 9.55 10.26 -13.11
CA GLY A 227 10.48 11.28 -12.68
C GLY A 227 10.95 11.09 -11.24
N ARG A 228 11.00 12.18 -10.50
CA ARG A 228 11.43 12.21 -9.09
C ARG A 228 10.61 11.24 -8.23
N ALA A 229 9.30 11.16 -8.45
CA ALA A 229 8.44 10.24 -7.70
C ALA A 229 8.83 8.76 -7.91
N ALA A 230 9.17 8.37 -9.15
CA ALA A 230 9.66 7.03 -9.44
C ALA A 230 11.02 6.75 -8.78
N PHE A 231 11.94 7.72 -8.82
CA PHE A 231 13.25 7.61 -8.20
C PHE A 231 13.14 7.45 -6.67
N ASP A 232 12.33 8.27 -6.02
CA ASP A 232 12.16 8.22 -4.56
C ASP A 232 11.50 6.89 -4.12
N LEU A 233 10.51 6.40 -4.87
CA LEU A 233 9.90 5.09 -4.63
C LEU A 233 10.91 3.95 -4.78
N MET A 234 11.72 3.97 -5.85
CA MET A 234 12.73 2.93 -6.09
C MET A 234 13.80 2.92 -4.99
N ASN A 235 14.23 4.10 -4.50
CA ASN A 235 15.15 4.18 -3.37
C ASN A 235 14.54 3.61 -2.08
N ALA A 236 13.28 3.93 -1.79
CA ALA A 236 12.60 3.38 -0.61
C ALA A 236 12.49 1.85 -0.68
N VAL A 237 12.12 1.29 -1.83
CA VAL A 237 12.07 -0.17 -2.05
C VAL A 237 13.46 -0.79 -1.94
N PHE A 238 14.48 -0.16 -2.51
CA PHE A 238 15.86 -0.64 -2.43
C PHE A 238 16.38 -0.68 -0.99
N ASP A 239 16.09 0.36 -0.19
CA ASP A 239 16.51 0.42 1.21
C ASP A 239 15.78 -0.62 2.07
N GLN A 240 14.49 -0.87 1.83
CA GLN A 240 13.75 -1.98 2.45
C GLN A 240 14.38 -3.33 2.07
N ASN A 241 14.65 -3.56 0.79
CA ASN A 241 15.27 -4.79 0.33
C ASN A 241 16.68 -5.00 0.92
N ARG A 242 17.46 -3.92 1.11
CA ARG A 242 18.77 -3.97 1.80
C ARG A 242 18.63 -4.44 3.25
N GLN A 243 17.59 -3.99 3.97
CA GLN A 243 17.32 -4.46 5.33
C GLN A 243 16.94 -5.95 5.34
N VAL A 244 16.06 -6.38 4.45
CA VAL A 244 15.68 -7.80 4.29
C VAL A 244 16.90 -8.67 3.95
N SER A 245 17.75 -8.20 3.04
CA SER A 245 19.02 -8.86 2.67
C SER A 245 19.91 -9.15 3.88
N ARG A 246 20.05 -8.17 4.79
CA ARG A 246 20.83 -8.32 6.04
C ARG A 246 20.18 -9.33 6.99
N LEU A 247 18.86 -9.25 7.20
CA LEU A 247 18.13 -10.18 8.07
C LEU A 247 18.24 -11.64 7.61
N LEU A 248 18.21 -11.85 6.31
CA LEU A 248 18.28 -13.18 5.69
C LEU A 248 19.70 -13.65 5.40
N SER A 249 20.72 -12.78 5.58
CA SER A 249 22.10 -13.04 5.13
C SER A 249 22.16 -13.44 3.66
N ALA A 250 21.32 -12.83 2.82
CA ALA A 250 21.19 -13.11 1.38
C ALA A 250 21.71 -11.95 0.54
N GLN A 251 22.06 -12.19 -0.71
CA GLN A 251 22.39 -11.11 -1.65
C GLN A 251 21.13 -10.28 -1.97
N LEU A 252 21.33 -8.99 -2.33
CA LEU A 252 20.22 -8.06 -2.63
C LEU A 252 19.26 -8.58 -3.70
N THR A 253 19.75 -9.35 -4.67
CA THR A 253 18.94 -9.94 -5.74
C THR A 253 18.40 -11.34 -5.41
N GLN A 254 18.66 -11.86 -4.21
CA GLN A 254 18.28 -13.21 -3.77
C GLN A 254 17.47 -13.21 -2.47
N THR A 255 16.89 -12.07 -2.08
CA THR A 255 16.13 -11.95 -0.84
C THR A 255 14.87 -12.82 -0.82
N ALA A 256 14.21 -12.99 -1.96
CA ALA A 256 13.07 -13.89 -2.10
C ALA A 256 13.47 -15.35 -1.82
N GLN A 257 14.55 -15.82 -2.43
CA GLN A 257 15.10 -17.17 -2.19
C GLN A 257 15.52 -17.35 -0.73
N GLY A 258 16.14 -16.33 -0.12
CA GLY A 258 16.48 -16.36 1.31
C GLY A 258 15.24 -16.49 2.21
N ALA A 259 14.15 -15.81 1.87
CA ALA A 259 12.88 -15.92 2.59
C ALA A 259 12.26 -17.32 2.44
N GLU A 260 12.27 -17.93 1.27
CA GLU A 260 11.83 -19.31 1.02
C GLU A 260 12.62 -20.30 1.88
N GLN A 261 13.95 -20.21 1.88
CA GLN A 261 14.82 -21.06 2.70
C GLN A 261 14.52 -20.92 4.21
N LEU A 262 14.27 -19.70 4.68
CA LEU A 262 13.89 -19.47 6.07
C LEU A 262 12.54 -20.13 6.41
N LEU A 263 11.55 -20.04 5.53
CA LEU A 263 10.25 -20.70 5.70
C LEU A 263 10.37 -22.22 5.74
N ASP A 264 11.17 -22.81 4.86
CA ASP A 264 11.45 -24.25 4.84
C ASP A 264 12.15 -24.71 6.12
N THR A 265 13.14 -23.93 6.57
CA THR A 265 13.84 -24.19 7.84
C THR A 265 12.86 -24.14 9.02
N LEU A 266 12.02 -23.12 9.10
CA LEU A 266 11.00 -22.97 10.14
C LEU A 266 10.02 -24.14 10.13
N ASN A 267 9.55 -24.59 8.99
CA ASN A 267 8.67 -25.75 8.86
C ASN A 267 9.37 -27.04 9.31
N GLY A 268 10.65 -27.20 8.95
CA GLY A 268 11.47 -28.30 9.44
C GLY A 268 11.60 -28.33 10.96
N TRP A 269 11.86 -27.18 11.58
CA TRP A 269 11.90 -27.05 13.04
C TRP A 269 10.55 -27.35 13.71
N LYS A 270 9.44 -26.83 13.16
CA LYS A 270 8.08 -27.15 13.66
C LYS A 270 7.79 -28.65 13.64
N TYR A 271 8.15 -29.32 12.53
CA TYR A 271 7.98 -30.77 12.40
C TYR A 271 8.81 -31.54 13.43
N ARG A 272 10.10 -31.19 13.59
CA ARG A 272 10.99 -31.84 14.57
C ARG A 272 10.53 -31.60 16.00
N SER A 273 10.16 -30.36 16.33
CA SER A 273 9.62 -30.03 17.67
C SER A 273 8.39 -30.84 17.99
N GLY A 274 7.42 -30.92 17.08
CA GLY A 274 6.22 -31.73 17.27
C GLY A 274 6.50 -33.23 17.36
N ALA A 275 7.53 -33.75 16.69
CA ALA A 275 7.95 -35.15 16.82
C ALA A 275 8.55 -35.42 18.19
N LEU A 276 9.44 -34.55 18.70
CA LEU A 276 10.03 -34.64 20.03
C LEU A 276 8.98 -34.50 21.12
N GLU A 277 8.03 -33.59 20.97
CA GLU A 277 6.91 -33.41 21.90
C GLU A 277 6.06 -34.70 21.99
N ARG A 278 5.71 -35.32 20.86
CA ARG A 278 5.00 -36.61 20.84
C ARG A 278 5.78 -37.71 21.51
N GLN A 279 7.10 -37.81 21.34
CA GLN A 279 7.94 -38.79 22.04
C GLN A 279 7.96 -38.53 23.54
N LEU A 280 8.13 -37.27 23.98
CA LEU A 280 8.08 -36.89 25.38
C LEU A 280 6.74 -37.26 26.01
N PHE A 281 5.63 -36.95 25.35
CA PHE A 281 4.30 -37.31 25.85
C PHE A 281 4.09 -38.82 25.96
N ALA A 282 4.64 -39.60 25.02
CA ALA A 282 4.58 -41.05 25.09
C ALA A 282 5.33 -41.60 26.31
N TYR A 283 6.51 -41.04 26.67
CA TYR A 283 7.24 -41.41 27.89
C TYR A 283 6.50 -41.01 29.15
N GLN A 284 5.96 -39.79 29.19
CA GLN A 284 5.16 -39.30 30.32
C GLN A 284 3.88 -40.13 30.53
N ALA A 285 3.18 -40.46 29.45
CA ALA A 285 2.01 -41.32 29.47
C ALA A 285 2.34 -42.74 29.96
N ALA A 286 3.47 -43.30 29.50
CA ALA A 286 3.91 -44.63 29.97
C ALA A 286 4.23 -44.66 31.47
N ALA A 287 4.77 -43.56 32.03
CA ALA A 287 5.01 -43.46 33.47
C ALA A 287 3.72 -43.49 34.33
N MET A 288 2.56 -43.25 33.72
CA MET A 288 1.25 -43.29 34.38
C MET A 288 0.46 -44.56 34.08
N GLU A 289 1.07 -45.61 33.47
CA GLU A 289 0.40 -46.82 33.07
C GLU A 289 -0.19 -47.57 34.32
N GLY A 290 -1.47 -47.94 34.23
CA GLY A 290 -2.17 -48.66 35.27
C GLY A 290 -2.49 -47.86 36.54
N MET A 291 -2.31 -46.54 36.54
CA MET A 291 -2.60 -45.71 37.72
C MET A 291 -4.08 -45.65 38.09
N GLY A 292 -4.98 -45.93 37.16
CA GLY A 292 -6.41 -45.69 37.32
C GLY A 292 -6.76 -44.22 37.24
N ASP A 293 -7.70 -43.75 38.05
CA ASP A 293 -8.05 -42.34 38.13
C ASP A 293 -6.88 -41.49 38.62
N CYS A 294 -6.41 -40.56 37.82
CA CYS A 294 -5.24 -39.74 38.12
C CYS A 294 -5.33 -38.32 37.58
N PHE A 295 -4.51 -37.45 38.15
CA PHE A 295 -4.31 -36.09 37.65
C PHE A 295 -2.83 -35.72 37.64
N PHE A 296 -2.46 -34.78 36.78
CA PHE A 296 -1.08 -34.29 36.66
C PHE A 296 -1.03 -32.80 36.29
N PHE A 297 0.10 -32.16 36.54
CA PHE A 297 0.42 -30.80 36.12
C PHE A 297 1.54 -30.85 35.10
N ALA A 298 1.37 -30.15 34.01
CA ALA A 298 2.34 -30.06 32.92
C ALA A 298 2.57 -28.58 32.57
N ASP A 299 3.59 -28.01 33.18
CA ASP A 299 3.89 -26.59 32.99
C ASP A 299 4.32 -26.25 31.56
N GLY A 300 3.90 -25.05 31.08
CA GLY A 300 4.30 -24.53 29.79
C GLY A 300 3.61 -25.17 28.58
N LEU A 301 2.69 -26.09 28.75
CA LEU A 301 1.91 -26.62 27.64
C LEU A 301 0.77 -25.67 27.27
N ASN A 302 0.67 -25.39 25.95
CA ASN A 302 -0.53 -24.76 25.41
C ASN A 302 -1.74 -25.75 25.47
N PRO A 303 -2.97 -25.26 25.23
CA PRO A 303 -4.16 -26.12 25.30
C PRO A 303 -4.12 -27.35 24.38
N GLU A 304 -3.48 -27.27 23.22
CA GLU A 304 -3.34 -28.37 22.27
C GLU A 304 -2.35 -29.44 22.79
N GLY A 305 -1.18 -29.00 23.27
CA GLY A 305 -0.20 -29.90 23.89
C GLY A 305 -0.76 -30.62 25.12
N LEU A 306 -1.45 -29.90 26.02
CA LEU A 306 -2.12 -30.47 27.16
C LEU A 306 -3.17 -31.52 26.77
N ARG A 307 -3.96 -31.22 25.73
CA ARG A 307 -4.93 -32.18 25.18
C ARG A 307 -4.24 -33.45 24.68
N ASN A 308 -3.19 -33.30 23.89
CA ASN A 308 -2.45 -34.41 23.28
C ASN A 308 -1.80 -35.29 24.36
N LEU A 309 -1.20 -34.71 25.41
CA LEU A 309 -0.65 -35.45 26.52
C LEU A 309 -1.75 -36.17 27.33
N THR A 310 -2.85 -35.49 27.65
CA THR A 310 -3.97 -36.08 28.41
C THR A 310 -4.62 -37.24 27.65
N ASP A 311 -4.78 -37.12 26.33
CA ASP A 311 -5.31 -38.18 25.48
C ASP A 311 -4.41 -39.41 25.47
N GLN A 312 -3.08 -39.23 25.28
CA GLN A 312 -2.11 -40.32 25.33
C GLN A 312 -2.05 -41.00 26.73
N ALA A 313 -2.07 -40.17 27.78
CA ALA A 313 -2.05 -40.69 29.16
C ALA A 313 -3.33 -41.50 29.48
N SER A 314 -4.50 -41.00 29.05
CA SER A 314 -5.79 -41.68 29.31
C SER A 314 -5.87 -43.06 28.67
N ALA A 315 -5.19 -43.29 27.56
CA ALA A 315 -5.08 -44.58 26.90
C ALA A 315 -4.23 -45.61 27.73
N LYS A 316 -3.44 -45.13 28.70
CA LYS A 316 -2.51 -45.94 29.50
C LYS A 316 -2.96 -46.13 30.96
N THR A 317 -3.63 -45.15 31.53
CA THR A 317 -3.98 -45.12 32.96
C THR A 317 -5.04 -46.12 33.34
N GLY A 318 -5.97 -46.46 32.45
CA GLY A 318 -7.12 -47.34 32.71
C GLY A 318 -8.24 -46.69 33.54
N GLY A 319 -8.22 -45.38 33.73
CA GLY A 319 -9.21 -44.59 34.45
C GLY A 319 -9.35 -43.19 33.94
N THR A 320 -10.00 -42.33 34.71
CA THR A 320 -10.10 -40.90 34.41
C THR A 320 -8.74 -40.21 34.52
N THR A 321 -8.32 -39.54 33.49
CA THR A 321 -7.06 -38.78 33.47
C THR A 321 -7.35 -37.28 33.34
N ALA A 322 -6.82 -36.48 34.28
CA ALA A 322 -6.98 -35.03 34.27
C ALA A 322 -5.61 -34.34 34.20
N GLY A 323 -5.36 -33.60 33.12
CA GLY A 323 -4.15 -32.80 32.96
C GLY A 323 -4.44 -31.31 33.17
N PHE A 324 -3.48 -30.61 33.77
CA PHE A 324 -3.52 -29.16 34.06
C PHE A 324 -2.25 -28.47 33.57
N SER A 325 -2.39 -27.30 32.98
CA SER A 325 -1.26 -26.43 32.61
C SER A 325 -1.54 -25.01 33.08
N GLY A 326 -0.59 -24.45 33.85
CA GLY A 326 -0.69 -23.10 34.39
C GLY A 326 -0.67 -22.03 33.32
N ASN A 327 -1.40 -20.93 33.55
CA ASN A 327 -1.39 -19.70 32.78
C ASN A 327 -1.49 -18.48 33.72
N GLU A 328 -1.42 -17.27 33.18
CA GLU A 328 -1.47 -16.00 33.95
C GLU A 328 -2.76 -15.85 34.81
N ASN A 329 -3.84 -16.59 34.51
CA ASN A 329 -5.15 -16.46 35.13
C ASN A 329 -5.64 -17.73 35.85
N GLY A 330 -4.76 -18.72 36.08
CA GLY A 330 -5.11 -20.02 36.67
C GLY A 330 -4.57 -21.18 35.84
N PHE A 331 -5.41 -22.18 35.53
CA PHE A 331 -5.00 -23.36 34.77
C PHE A 331 -5.94 -23.65 33.60
N HIS A 332 -5.37 -24.03 32.46
CA HIS A 332 -6.08 -24.83 31.48
C HIS A 332 -6.17 -26.27 31.95
N TYR A 333 -7.26 -26.94 31.64
CA TYR A 333 -7.40 -28.35 31.96
C TYR A 333 -7.95 -29.15 30.78
N CYS A 334 -7.57 -30.43 30.76
CA CYS A 334 -8.17 -31.46 29.93
C CYS A 334 -8.45 -32.68 30.79
N MET A 335 -9.60 -33.31 30.59
CA MET A 335 -9.95 -34.59 31.23
C MET A 335 -10.39 -35.59 30.18
N ALA A 336 -9.90 -36.81 30.24
CA ALA A 336 -10.22 -37.89 29.32
C ALA A 336 -10.57 -39.18 30.10
N LEU A 337 -11.60 -39.89 29.60
CA LEU A 337 -12.01 -41.21 30.10
C LEU A 337 -12.53 -42.04 28.91
N PRO A 338 -11.71 -42.92 28.33
CA PRO A 338 -12.12 -43.76 27.23
C PRO A 338 -13.41 -44.53 27.53
N GLY A 339 -14.46 -44.36 26.73
CA GLY A 339 -15.75 -45.04 26.93
C GLY A 339 -16.63 -44.55 28.08
N GLY A 340 -16.21 -43.48 28.81
CA GLY A 340 -16.93 -42.95 29.96
C GLY A 340 -17.68 -41.65 29.72
N ASP A 341 -18.26 -41.09 30.79
CA ASP A 341 -18.94 -39.78 30.76
C ASP A 341 -18.41 -38.86 31.87
N LEU A 342 -17.69 -37.83 31.48
CA LEU A 342 -17.06 -36.86 32.36
C LEU A 342 -17.88 -35.56 32.56
N ARG A 343 -19.07 -35.45 31.99
CA ARG A 343 -19.89 -34.21 32.08
C ARG A 343 -20.29 -33.88 33.52
N GLY A 344 -20.52 -34.88 34.35
CA GLY A 344 -20.76 -34.76 35.81
C GLY A 344 -19.55 -34.16 36.53
N LEU A 345 -18.40 -34.84 36.41
CA LEU A 345 -17.14 -34.40 37.02
C LEU A 345 -16.73 -32.99 36.53
N ASN A 346 -16.95 -32.71 35.27
CA ASN A 346 -16.65 -31.37 34.72
C ASN A 346 -17.51 -30.26 35.34
N ARG A 347 -18.80 -30.50 35.57
CA ARG A 347 -19.68 -29.55 36.27
C ARG A 347 -19.24 -29.31 37.70
N GLU A 348 -18.87 -30.39 38.43
CA GLU A 348 -18.35 -30.28 39.78
C GLU A 348 -17.02 -29.49 39.82
N LEU A 349 -16.09 -29.81 38.93
CA LEU A 349 -14.79 -29.12 38.81
C LEU A 349 -14.98 -27.62 38.56
N THR A 350 -15.78 -27.26 37.56
CA THR A 350 -15.99 -25.86 37.20
C THR A 350 -16.73 -25.06 38.26
N ALA A 351 -17.65 -25.69 38.97
CA ALA A 351 -18.34 -25.08 40.12
C ALA A 351 -17.41 -24.88 41.33
N ALA A 352 -16.59 -25.85 41.65
CA ALA A 352 -15.70 -25.82 42.82
C ALA A 352 -14.49 -24.89 42.62
N LEU A 353 -13.95 -24.80 41.40
CA LEU A 353 -12.70 -24.13 41.12
C LEU A 353 -12.89 -22.85 40.22
N ASN A 354 -14.07 -22.26 40.29
CA ASN A 354 -14.40 -21.01 39.52
C ASN A 354 -13.99 -21.13 38.05
N GLY A 355 -14.39 -22.21 37.41
CA GLY A 355 -13.98 -22.55 36.07
C GLY A 355 -15.09 -22.47 35.03
N ARG A 356 -14.69 -22.68 33.80
CA ARG A 356 -15.59 -22.87 32.65
C ARG A 356 -15.01 -23.92 31.71
N GLY A 357 -15.85 -24.74 31.14
CA GLY A 357 -15.40 -25.76 30.20
C GLY A 357 -16.55 -26.63 29.71
N GLY A 358 -16.21 -27.56 28.84
CA GLY A 358 -17.15 -28.49 28.23
C GLY A 358 -16.45 -29.38 27.21
N GLY A 359 -17.23 -30.22 26.54
CA GLY A 359 -16.70 -31.11 25.52
C GLY A 359 -17.60 -32.31 25.23
N LYS A 360 -17.01 -33.35 24.66
CA LYS A 360 -17.68 -34.64 24.42
C LYS A 360 -17.82 -35.40 25.75
N PRO A 361 -18.75 -36.36 25.88
CA PRO A 361 -18.92 -37.11 27.11
C PRO A 361 -17.60 -37.66 27.66
N ASN A 362 -16.78 -38.26 26.82
CA ASN A 362 -15.52 -38.90 27.17
C ASN A 362 -14.29 -37.99 27.23
N PHE A 363 -14.46 -36.69 26.88
CA PHE A 363 -13.37 -35.69 26.86
C PHE A 363 -13.91 -34.30 27.19
N GLN A 364 -13.41 -33.71 28.28
CA GLN A 364 -13.78 -32.36 28.72
C GLN A 364 -12.53 -31.47 28.79
N GLN A 365 -12.68 -30.22 28.48
CA GLN A 365 -11.59 -29.22 28.54
C GLN A 365 -12.11 -27.84 28.93
N GLY A 366 -11.22 -27.01 29.47
CA GLY A 366 -11.60 -25.70 29.91
C GLY A 366 -10.50 -24.96 30.66
N SER A 367 -10.93 -24.05 31.53
CA SER A 367 -10.02 -23.32 32.42
C SER A 367 -10.64 -23.22 33.83
N VAL A 368 -9.79 -23.16 34.83
CA VAL A 368 -10.15 -22.93 36.24
C VAL A 368 -9.32 -21.74 36.77
N LYS A 369 -9.95 -20.96 37.66
CA LYS A 369 -9.29 -19.86 38.39
C LYS A 369 -9.02 -20.32 39.83
N ALA A 370 -8.06 -21.19 39.98
CA ALA A 370 -7.73 -21.81 41.26
C ALA A 370 -6.20 -21.96 41.36
N GLU A 371 -5.70 -22.11 42.58
CA GLU A 371 -4.30 -22.47 42.83
C GLU A 371 -4.09 -23.99 42.70
N GLU A 372 -2.85 -24.40 42.42
CA GLU A 372 -2.51 -25.82 42.28
C GLU A 372 -2.97 -26.66 43.50
N ARG A 373 -2.79 -26.12 44.70
CA ARG A 373 -3.22 -26.82 45.94
C ARG A 373 -4.73 -27.08 46.00
N GLU A 374 -5.55 -26.20 45.45
CA GLU A 374 -7.02 -26.34 45.43
C GLU A 374 -7.43 -27.42 44.43
N ILE A 375 -6.76 -27.45 43.26
CA ILE A 375 -6.95 -28.50 42.25
C ILE A 375 -6.54 -29.89 42.86
N GLN A 376 -5.38 -29.96 43.54
CA GLN A 376 -4.92 -31.17 44.19
C GLN A 376 -5.92 -31.65 45.24
N ALA A 377 -6.43 -30.77 46.10
CA ALA A 377 -7.42 -31.10 47.11
C ALA A 377 -8.73 -31.63 46.49
N PHE A 378 -9.19 -31.01 45.40
CA PHE A 378 -10.39 -31.46 44.70
C PHE A 378 -10.29 -32.89 44.18
N PHE A 379 -9.16 -33.26 43.55
CA PHE A 379 -8.95 -34.59 42.98
C PHE A 379 -8.58 -35.64 44.06
N ALA A 380 -7.72 -35.27 45.02
CA ALA A 380 -7.36 -36.16 46.11
C ALA A 380 -8.58 -36.57 46.96
N GLY A 381 -9.50 -35.64 47.25
CA GLY A 381 -10.76 -35.92 47.95
C GLY A 381 -11.70 -36.91 47.23
N ARG A 382 -11.42 -37.19 45.94
CA ARG A 382 -12.16 -38.14 45.08
C ARG A 382 -11.37 -39.43 44.79
N GLY A 383 -10.23 -39.61 45.46
CA GLY A 383 -9.41 -40.81 45.32
C GLY A 383 -8.49 -40.84 44.11
N PHE A 384 -8.34 -39.71 43.39
CA PHE A 384 -7.41 -39.61 42.27
C PHE A 384 -5.95 -39.60 42.74
N LYS A 385 -5.08 -40.28 42.02
CA LYS A 385 -3.64 -40.30 42.29
C LYS A 385 -2.94 -39.16 41.55
N LYS A 386 -1.96 -38.49 42.17
CA LYS A 386 -1.12 -37.51 41.48
C LYS A 386 -0.07 -38.22 40.62
N GLY A 387 -0.14 -38.05 39.33
CA GLY A 387 0.87 -38.50 38.37
C GLY A 387 2.14 -37.65 38.45
N LYS A 388 3.29 -38.27 38.26
CA LYS A 388 4.58 -37.58 38.05
C LYS A 388 4.90 -37.62 36.57
N ILE A 389 5.09 -36.43 35.96
CA ILE A 389 5.46 -36.27 34.56
C ILE A 389 6.75 -35.48 34.46
#